data_5ec87e1df220c022f28672d9834f23cc
#
_entry.id   5ec87e1df220c022f28672d9834f23cc
#
_cell.length_a   1.000
_cell.length_b   1.000
_cell.length_c   1.000
_cell.angle_alpha   90.00
_cell.angle_beta   90.00
_cell.angle_gamma   90.00
#
_symmetry.space_group_name_H-M   'P 1'
#
loop_
_entity.id
_entity.type
_entity.pdbx_description
1 polymer ?
#
loop_
_entity_poly.entity_id
_entity_poly.type
_entity_poly.pdbx_seq_one_letter_code
_entity_poly.pdbx_strand_id
1 'polypeptide(L)'
;MGMFSRLGNDLYTGKKSIDFVGRKWLWYSGSGLIVLLAVCGLYFQGLNMGIEFEGGAQYRVTLPADQVTQDNADELREAVAATGIDGASSPVDTTTGENGIIVQTKQLNSADSQEVVDTILQTVGASPSDMSQDEIGASWGQDVAKRSATGLVVFLVLVVLFIWAYFREWKMSVAALVALAHDVLITVGVYALSGFEVSPATVTGILTILGFSLYDTVVVFDKVRENTKNLRSTHMTYAEAANLAVNQTLVRSINTSIVALLPVGAILYVGAVQLGNGSLKDLALALFVGMAAGTYSSIFIATPLLVSLRRRDASVVELDKKAARHQARKAKDVAAAEAAKATGELSGEPVPVGSGAPVAAEGEGATLTGRAVHKYAQPTQSGPRNQPRRTPKSKR
;
A
#
# COMPACT_ATOMS: atom_id res chain seq x y z
N MET A 1 2.44 -24.99 -13.07
CA MET A 1 2.31 -23.59 -12.59
C MET A 1 1.16 -23.53 -11.60
N GLY A 2 1.39 -23.00 -10.38
CA GLY A 2 0.36 -22.86 -9.36
C GLY A 2 -0.75 -21.87 -9.76
N MET A 3 -1.90 -21.95 -9.11
CA MET A 3 -3.10 -21.12 -9.37
C MET A 3 -2.77 -19.61 -9.32
N PHE A 4 -1.96 -19.19 -8.35
CA PHE A 4 -1.51 -17.80 -8.20
C PHE A 4 -0.62 -17.32 -9.37
N SER A 5 0.26 -18.18 -9.88
CA SER A 5 1.11 -17.86 -11.03
C SER A 5 0.30 -17.67 -12.31
N ARG A 6 -0.77 -18.47 -12.51
CA ARG A 6 -1.69 -18.31 -13.66
C ARG A 6 -2.48 -17.01 -13.53
N LEU A 7 -3.03 -16.75 -12.35
CA LEU A 7 -3.77 -15.50 -12.10
C LEU A 7 -2.88 -14.26 -12.34
N GLY A 8 -1.65 -14.28 -11.81
CA GLY A 8 -0.70 -13.20 -12.03
C GLY A 8 -0.38 -12.96 -13.51
N ASN A 9 -0.20 -14.03 -14.27
CA ASN A 9 0.04 -13.94 -15.72
C ASN A 9 -1.20 -13.43 -16.48
N ASP A 10 -2.40 -13.86 -16.09
CA ASP A 10 -3.66 -13.39 -16.69
C ASP A 10 -3.90 -11.90 -16.43
N LEU A 11 -3.58 -11.42 -15.22
CA LEU A 11 -3.64 -9.99 -14.87
C LEU A 11 -2.58 -9.17 -15.62
N TYR A 12 -1.34 -9.68 -15.69
CA TYR A 12 -0.25 -9.01 -16.40
C TYR A 12 -0.52 -8.88 -17.91
N THR A 13 -1.06 -9.94 -18.53
CA THR A 13 -1.38 -9.96 -19.96
C THR A 13 -2.70 -9.25 -20.29
N GLY A 14 -3.47 -8.82 -19.31
CA GLY A 14 -4.78 -8.18 -19.49
C GLY A 14 -5.90 -9.14 -19.87
N LYS A 15 -5.70 -10.47 -19.79
CA LYS A 15 -6.76 -11.46 -20.01
C LYS A 15 -7.82 -11.42 -18.92
N LYS A 16 -7.41 -11.15 -17.70
CA LYS A 16 -8.27 -10.80 -16.57
C LYS A 16 -7.93 -9.39 -16.11
N SER A 17 -8.91 -8.64 -15.67
CA SER A 17 -8.72 -7.29 -15.16
C SER A 17 -9.67 -7.03 -14.01
N ILE A 18 -9.11 -6.51 -12.92
CA ILE A 18 -9.89 -5.98 -11.80
C ILE A 18 -10.06 -4.49 -12.07
N ASP A 19 -11.28 -4.00 -11.96
CA ASP A 19 -11.58 -2.58 -12.21
C ASP A 19 -11.38 -1.75 -10.94
N PHE A 20 -10.16 -1.25 -10.77
CA PHE A 20 -9.79 -0.36 -9.66
C PHE A 20 -10.24 1.08 -9.92
N VAL A 21 -10.08 1.55 -11.15
CA VAL A 21 -10.31 2.93 -11.53
C VAL A 21 -11.79 3.24 -11.73
N GLY A 22 -12.56 2.34 -12.36
CA GLY A 22 -13.99 2.53 -12.59
C GLY A 22 -14.81 2.45 -11.30
N ARG A 23 -14.41 1.55 -10.39
CA ARG A 23 -15.07 1.37 -9.08
C ARG A 23 -14.46 2.22 -7.95
N LYS A 24 -13.81 3.33 -8.28
CA LYS A 24 -13.11 4.20 -7.31
C LYS A 24 -13.95 4.63 -6.11
N TRP A 25 -15.25 4.83 -6.28
CA TRP A 25 -16.14 5.22 -5.18
C TRP A 25 -16.29 4.15 -4.10
N LEU A 26 -16.22 2.87 -4.47
CA LEU A 26 -16.19 1.78 -3.50
C LEU A 26 -14.94 1.86 -2.63
N TRP A 27 -13.79 2.08 -3.24
CA TRP A 27 -12.50 2.17 -2.54
C TRP A 27 -12.41 3.44 -1.69
N TYR A 28 -12.87 4.57 -2.24
CA TYR A 28 -12.89 5.84 -1.51
C TYR A 28 -13.88 5.84 -0.33
N SER A 29 -15.03 5.18 -0.44
CA SER A 29 -15.96 5.06 0.69
C SER A 29 -15.42 4.17 1.78
N GLY A 30 -14.79 3.03 1.43
CA GLY A 30 -14.11 2.17 2.41
C GLY A 30 -12.96 2.89 3.12
N SER A 31 -12.09 3.54 2.34
CA SER A 31 -10.99 4.34 2.88
C SER A 31 -11.49 5.52 3.72
N GLY A 32 -12.52 6.22 3.25
CA GLY A 32 -13.14 7.33 3.99
C GLY A 32 -13.71 6.90 5.34
N LEU A 33 -14.31 5.70 5.41
CA LEU A 33 -14.79 5.13 6.67
C LEU A 33 -13.63 4.84 7.64
N ILE A 34 -12.55 4.23 7.15
CA ILE A 34 -11.36 3.93 7.97
C ILE A 34 -10.74 5.23 8.48
N VAL A 35 -10.57 6.23 7.62
CA VAL A 35 -10.03 7.54 8.00
C VAL A 35 -10.97 8.25 8.99
N LEU A 36 -12.29 8.16 8.79
CA LEU A 36 -13.26 8.73 9.73
C LEU A 36 -13.12 8.09 11.12
N LEU A 37 -13.01 6.76 11.19
CA LEU A 37 -12.78 6.05 12.45
C LEU A 37 -11.46 6.46 13.11
N ALA A 38 -10.40 6.62 12.31
CA ALA A 38 -9.10 7.10 12.79
C ALA A 38 -9.20 8.51 13.38
N VAL A 39 -9.89 9.43 12.70
CA VAL A 39 -10.10 10.81 13.17
C VAL A 39 -11.00 10.84 14.41
N CYS A 40 -12.05 10.03 14.45
CA CYS A 40 -12.88 9.89 15.64
C CYS A 40 -12.07 9.35 16.83
N GLY A 41 -11.26 8.33 16.64
CA GLY A 41 -10.34 7.81 17.68
C GLY A 41 -9.42 8.92 18.21
N LEU A 42 -8.79 9.68 17.32
CA LEU A 42 -7.94 10.82 17.69
C LEU A 42 -8.68 11.91 18.47
N TYR A 43 -9.93 12.18 18.09
CA TYR A 43 -10.71 13.24 18.74
C TYR A 43 -11.24 12.83 20.13
N PHE A 44 -11.70 11.57 20.28
CA PHE A 44 -12.33 11.11 21.52
C PHE A 44 -11.35 10.51 22.53
N GLN A 45 -10.31 9.81 22.06
CA GLN A 45 -9.35 9.11 22.91
C GLN A 45 -8.00 9.86 22.99
N GLY A 46 -7.67 10.65 21.94
CA GLY A 46 -6.35 11.29 21.85
C GLY A 46 -5.24 10.30 21.51
N LEU A 47 -4.00 10.71 21.74
CA LEU A 47 -2.81 9.87 21.62
C LEU A 47 -2.22 9.69 23.02
N ASN A 48 -1.85 8.47 23.34
CA ASN A 48 -1.08 8.15 24.53
C ASN A 48 0.41 8.45 24.23
N MET A 49 0.88 9.61 24.68
CA MET A 49 2.27 10.03 24.43
C MET A 49 3.19 9.42 25.48
N GLY A 50 4.30 8.82 25.02
CA GLY A 50 5.29 8.24 25.90
C GLY A 50 6.04 9.28 26.74
N ILE A 51 6.55 8.84 27.87
CA ILE A 51 7.37 9.68 28.76
C ILE A 51 8.59 10.28 28.05
N GLU A 52 9.03 9.69 26.95
CA GLU A 52 10.12 10.23 26.11
C GLU A 52 9.75 11.55 25.44
N PHE A 53 8.46 11.87 25.32
CA PHE A 53 7.98 13.12 24.73
C PHE A 53 7.48 14.13 25.76
N GLU A 54 6.77 13.66 26.78
CA GLU A 54 6.18 14.54 27.80
C GLU A 54 7.11 14.74 29.01
N GLY A 55 8.04 13.81 29.20
CA GLY A 55 8.76 13.66 30.46
C GLY A 55 7.90 12.95 31.50
N GLY A 56 8.51 12.37 32.50
CA GLY A 56 7.82 11.65 33.56
C GLY A 56 8.63 10.47 34.08
N ALA A 57 7.99 9.70 34.95
CA ALA A 57 8.52 8.43 35.46
C ALA A 57 7.63 7.28 35.03
N GLN A 58 8.27 6.17 34.63
CA GLN A 58 7.63 4.92 34.29
C GLN A 58 8.08 3.83 35.24
N TYR A 59 7.13 3.20 35.85
CA TYR A 59 7.33 2.09 36.77
C TYR A 59 6.79 0.83 36.11
N ARG A 60 7.64 -0.14 35.87
CA ARG A 60 7.24 -1.43 35.30
C ARG A 60 7.36 -2.49 36.38
N VAL A 61 6.26 -3.14 36.72
CA VAL A 61 6.25 -4.28 37.62
C VAL A 61 6.01 -5.56 36.80
N THR A 62 6.86 -6.56 37.05
CA THR A 62 6.76 -7.88 36.43
C THR A 62 5.97 -8.79 37.38
N LEU A 63 4.87 -9.37 36.88
CA LEU A 63 3.94 -10.19 37.64
C LEU A 63 3.74 -11.55 36.94
N PRO A 64 3.29 -12.57 37.66
CA PRO A 64 2.78 -13.80 37.06
C PRO A 64 1.64 -13.49 36.06
N ALA A 65 1.54 -14.27 34.99
CA ALA A 65 0.59 -14.00 33.89
C ALA A 65 -0.88 -13.95 34.32
N ASP A 66 -1.24 -14.68 35.36
CA ASP A 66 -2.58 -14.69 35.98
C ASP A 66 -2.92 -13.41 36.74
N GLN A 67 -1.91 -12.62 37.10
CA GLN A 67 -2.05 -11.31 37.77
C GLN A 67 -1.96 -10.11 36.81
N VAL A 68 -1.59 -10.31 35.56
CA VAL A 68 -1.54 -9.23 34.55
C VAL A 68 -2.94 -9.04 33.99
N THR A 69 -3.81 -8.45 34.77
CA THR A 69 -5.21 -8.16 34.41
C THR A 69 -5.48 -6.67 34.38
N GLN A 70 -6.52 -6.24 33.66
CA GLN A 70 -6.94 -4.85 33.69
C GLN A 70 -7.41 -4.41 35.08
N ASP A 71 -8.03 -5.31 35.81
CA ASP A 71 -8.49 -5.05 37.20
C ASP A 71 -7.32 -4.70 38.11
N ASN A 72 -6.21 -5.45 38.03
CA ASN A 72 -4.99 -5.14 38.80
C ASN A 72 -4.30 -3.86 38.32
N ALA A 73 -4.37 -3.55 37.04
CA ALA A 73 -3.87 -2.26 36.51
C ALA A 73 -4.71 -1.10 37.06
N ASP A 74 -6.04 -1.23 37.04
CA ASP A 74 -6.94 -0.21 37.61
C ASP A 74 -6.75 -0.06 39.12
N GLU A 75 -6.52 -1.15 39.87
CA GLU A 75 -6.21 -1.11 41.30
C GLU A 75 -4.89 -0.37 41.57
N LEU A 76 -3.85 -0.66 40.79
CA LEU A 76 -2.58 0.08 40.87
C LEU A 76 -2.75 1.58 40.57
N ARG A 77 -3.54 1.92 39.57
CA ARG A 77 -3.86 3.33 39.26
C ARG A 77 -4.51 4.03 40.43
N GLU A 78 -5.52 3.40 41.03
CA GLU A 78 -6.22 3.96 42.19
C GLU A 78 -5.31 4.07 43.42
N ALA A 79 -4.49 3.06 43.69
CA ALA A 79 -3.55 3.08 44.79
C ALA A 79 -2.50 4.18 44.65
N VAL A 80 -1.92 4.34 43.47
CA VAL A 80 -0.94 5.42 43.17
C VAL A 80 -1.60 6.80 43.23
N ALA A 81 -2.81 6.96 42.69
CA ALA A 81 -3.55 8.21 42.79
C ALA A 81 -3.91 8.57 44.24
N ALA A 82 -4.19 7.58 45.07
CA ALA A 82 -4.53 7.75 46.51
C ALA A 82 -3.35 8.23 47.36
N THR A 83 -2.10 8.14 46.89
CA THR A 83 -0.92 8.70 47.61
C THR A 83 -1.03 10.19 47.77
N GLY A 84 -1.80 10.87 46.90
CA GLY A 84 -1.94 12.35 46.93
C GLY A 84 -0.70 13.08 46.48
N ILE A 85 0.29 12.41 45.91
CA ILE A 85 1.55 13.02 45.41
C ILE A 85 1.24 13.87 44.20
N ASP A 86 1.71 15.10 44.19
CA ASP A 86 1.59 15.99 43.03
C ASP A 86 2.38 15.39 41.84
N GLY A 87 1.69 15.15 40.75
CA GLY A 87 2.27 14.45 39.58
C GLY A 87 1.90 12.98 39.49
N ALA A 88 1.46 12.32 40.58
CA ALA A 88 0.95 10.94 40.59
C ALA A 88 -0.58 10.86 40.75
N SER A 89 -1.28 12.00 40.77
CA SER A 89 -2.74 12.08 40.97
C SER A 89 -3.58 11.53 39.81
N SER A 90 -2.98 11.36 38.63
CA SER A 90 -3.65 10.81 37.43
C SER A 90 -2.67 9.93 36.67
N PRO A 91 -2.26 8.79 37.23
CA PRO A 91 -1.32 7.92 36.56
C PRO A 91 -2.00 7.24 35.36
N VAL A 92 -1.21 6.93 34.35
CA VAL A 92 -1.62 6.11 33.19
C VAL A 92 -1.06 4.71 33.42
N ASP A 93 -1.94 3.73 33.44
CA ASP A 93 -1.58 2.32 33.59
C ASP A 93 -1.90 1.53 32.32
N THR A 94 -1.04 0.58 32.01
CA THR A 94 -1.20 -0.25 30.82
C THR A 94 -0.62 -1.63 31.10
N THR A 95 -1.41 -2.67 30.83
CA THR A 95 -0.89 -4.04 30.83
C THR A 95 0.05 -4.22 29.64
N THR A 96 1.21 -4.86 29.87
CA THR A 96 2.21 -5.05 28.82
C THR A 96 2.70 -6.49 28.78
N GLY A 97 2.48 -7.14 27.65
CA GLY A 97 2.79 -8.55 27.47
C GLY A 97 1.98 -9.46 28.42
N GLU A 98 2.50 -10.66 28.66
CA GLU A 98 1.88 -11.62 29.57
C GLU A 98 2.29 -11.40 31.03
N ASN A 99 3.31 -10.60 31.30
CA ASN A 99 3.99 -10.57 32.57
C ASN A 99 4.24 -9.17 33.17
N GLY A 100 3.58 -8.11 32.70
CA GLY A 100 3.90 -6.80 33.21
C GLY A 100 2.76 -5.81 33.23
N ILE A 101 2.78 -4.91 34.22
CA ILE A 101 1.96 -3.70 34.28
C ILE A 101 2.91 -2.51 34.31
N ILE A 102 2.62 -1.50 33.53
CA ILE A 102 3.34 -0.23 33.47
C ILE A 102 2.45 0.83 34.09
N VAL A 103 2.99 1.59 35.04
CA VAL A 103 2.37 2.77 35.62
C VAL A 103 3.23 3.97 35.26
N GLN A 104 2.65 5.00 34.66
CA GLN A 104 3.33 6.23 34.28
C GLN A 104 2.80 7.40 35.07
N THR A 105 3.71 8.25 35.53
CA THR A 105 3.40 9.47 36.28
C THR A 105 4.14 10.67 35.67
N LYS A 106 3.75 11.88 36.02
CA LYS A 106 4.61 13.05 35.79
C LYS A 106 5.94 12.91 36.52
N GLN A 107 6.89 13.75 36.18
CA GLN A 107 8.18 13.76 36.86
C GLN A 107 7.99 13.99 38.38
N LEU A 108 8.55 13.09 39.17
CA LEU A 108 8.52 13.14 40.65
C LEU A 108 9.91 13.44 41.20
N ASN A 109 9.98 13.91 42.42
CA ASN A 109 11.26 13.93 43.14
C ASN A 109 11.59 12.51 43.68
N SER A 110 12.82 12.29 44.10
CA SER A 110 13.29 10.97 44.50
C SER A 110 12.53 10.39 45.72
N ALA A 111 12.02 11.22 46.61
CA ALA A 111 11.28 10.77 47.78
C ALA A 111 9.86 10.30 47.38
N ASP A 112 9.15 11.11 46.59
CA ASP A 112 7.83 10.81 46.07
C ASP A 112 7.88 9.59 45.11
N SER A 113 8.94 9.48 44.31
CA SER A 113 9.16 8.33 43.43
C SER A 113 9.31 7.04 44.20
N GLN A 114 10.04 7.06 45.33
CA GLN A 114 10.18 5.89 46.22
C GLN A 114 8.85 5.50 46.85
N GLU A 115 8.05 6.47 47.26
CA GLU A 115 6.72 6.23 47.85
C GLU A 115 5.77 5.58 46.82
N VAL A 116 5.82 6.00 45.56
CA VAL A 116 5.08 5.36 44.45
C VAL A 116 5.56 3.93 44.23
N VAL A 117 6.89 3.68 44.22
CA VAL A 117 7.47 2.33 44.15
C VAL A 117 6.96 1.44 45.26
N ASP A 118 7.04 1.91 46.51
CA ASP A 118 6.62 1.15 47.68
C ASP A 118 5.10 0.85 47.61
N THR A 119 4.29 1.82 47.16
CA THR A 119 2.85 1.66 46.97
C THR A 119 2.56 0.57 45.94
N ILE A 120 3.20 0.62 44.76
CA ILE A 120 3.04 -0.37 43.70
C ILE A 120 3.39 -1.77 44.22
N LEU A 121 4.57 -1.91 44.84
CA LEU A 121 5.03 -3.20 45.35
C LEU A 121 4.09 -3.78 46.43
N GLN A 122 3.57 -2.94 47.31
CA GLN A 122 2.62 -3.36 48.34
C GLN A 122 1.27 -3.80 47.77
N THR A 123 0.75 -3.07 46.77
CA THR A 123 -0.55 -3.33 46.15
C THR A 123 -0.58 -4.69 45.45
N VAL A 124 0.46 -5.01 44.67
CA VAL A 124 0.51 -6.29 43.94
C VAL A 124 1.33 -7.39 44.64
N GLY A 125 1.90 -7.12 45.81
CA GLY A 125 2.71 -8.10 46.53
C GLY A 125 4.00 -8.52 45.82
N ALA A 126 4.57 -7.64 45.00
CA ALA A 126 5.78 -7.89 44.21
C ALA A 126 7.05 -7.57 45.00
N SER A 127 8.18 -8.14 44.58
CA SER A 127 9.49 -7.84 45.16
C SER A 127 10.16 -6.66 44.47
N PRO A 128 11.05 -5.91 45.11
CA PRO A 128 11.81 -4.85 44.48
C PRO A 128 12.62 -5.28 43.22
N SER A 129 12.99 -6.57 43.16
CA SER A 129 13.66 -7.18 42.02
C SER A 129 12.77 -7.30 40.77
N ASP A 130 11.45 -7.28 40.97
CA ASP A 130 10.47 -7.44 39.89
C ASP A 130 10.04 -6.08 39.31
N MET A 131 10.62 -4.99 39.82
CA MET A 131 10.36 -3.64 39.36
C MET A 131 11.53 -3.05 38.63
N SER A 132 11.23 -2.35 37.49
CA SER A 132 12.15 -1.43 36.83
C SER A 132 11.54 -0.04 36.76
N GLN A 133 12.38 0.97 36.92
CA GLN A 133 12.00 2.37 36.87
C GLN A 133 12.84 3.10 35.84
N ASP A 134 12.15 3.86 34.99
CA ASP A 134 12.75 4.78 34.04
C ASP A 134 12.23 6.19 34.29
N GLU A 135 13.10 7.18 34.30
CA GLU A 135 12.73 8.58 34.55
C GLU A 135 13.32 9.48 33.47
N ILE A 136 12.48 10.34 32.91
CA ILE A 136 12.84 11.28 31.86
C ILE A 136 12.42 12.69 32.25
N GLY A 137 13.40 13.60 32.29
CA GLY A 137 13.14 15.02 32.57
C GLY A 137 12.31 15.67 31.47
N ALA A 138 11.36 16.53 31.85
CA ALA A 138 10.45 17.20 30.92
C ALA A 138 11.17 18.04 29.84
N SER A 139 12.31 18.68 30.18
CA SER A 139 13.10 19.41 29.20
C SER A 139 13.69 18.51 28.10
N TRP A 140 14.12 17.29 28.46
CA TRP A 140 14.65 16.34 27.53
C TRP A 140 13.53 15.78 26.64
N GLY A 141 12.35 15.49 27.19
CA GLY A 141 11.18 15.05 26.44
C GLY A 141 10.76 16.08 25.37
N GLN A 142 10.70 17.37 25.74
CA GLN A 142 10.40 18.43 24.79
C GLN A 142 11.44 18.55 23.67
N ASP A 143 12.73 18.37 23.98
CA ASP A 143 13.79 18.38 22.98
C ASP A 143 13.66 17.19 22.01
N VAL A 144 13.33 16.00 22.51
CA VAL A 144 13.09 14.80 21.69
C VAL A 144 11.87 15.02 20.79
N ALA A 145 10.76 15.53 21.34
CA ALA A 145 9.55 15.83 20.57
C ALA A 145 9.84 16.82 19.43
N LYS A 146 10.55 17.90 19.73
CA LYS A 146 10.94 18.93 18.74
C LYS A 146 11.84 18.37 17.64
N ARG A 147 12.84 17.56 18.00
CA ARG A 147 13.74 16.92 17.04
C ARG A 147 12.99 15.91 16.15
N SER A 148 12.11 15.10 16.74
CA SER A 148 11.26 14.15 16.02
C SER A 148 10.33 14.84 15.03
N ALA A 149 9.64 15.91 15.45
CA ALA A 149 8.79 16.72 14.58
C ALA A 149 9.59 17.39 13.45
N THR A 150 10.78 17.93 13.77
CA THR A 150 11.66 18.54 12.76
C THR A 150 12.12 17.49 11.75
N GLY A 151 12.53 16.30 12.21
CA GLY A 151 12.93 15.18 11.35
C GLY A 151 11.80 14.76 10.39
N LEU A 152 10.56 14.67 10.92
CA LEU A 152 9.38 14.35 10.11
C LEU A 152 9.12 15.40 9.03
N VAL A 153 9.16 16.69 9.38
CA VAL A 153 8.95 17.79 8.42
C VAL A 153 10.02 17.80 7.34
N VAL A 154 11.29 17.70 7.73
CA VAL A 154 12.42 17.64 6.78
C VAL A 154 12.26 16.44 5.84
N PHE A 155 11.94 15.27 6.39
CA PHE A 155 11.73 14.07 5.59
C PHE A 155 10.57 14.25 4.59
N LEU A 156 9.42 14.78 5.00
CA LEU A 156 8.29 15.05 4.12
C LEU A 156 8.65 16.02 2.99
N VAL A 157 9.39 17.08 3.29
CA VAL A 157 9.89 18.03 2.27
C VAL A 157 10.77 17.31 1.25
N LEU A 158 11.71 16.49 1.72
CA LEU A 158 12.60 15.71 0.85
C LEU A 158 11.82 14.72 -0.03
N VAL A 159 10.81 14.05 0.52
CA VAL A 159 9.92 13.15 -0.22
C VAL A 159 9.17 13.91 -1.32
N VAL A 160 8.59 15.07 -1.01
CA VAL A 160 7.90 15.91 -2.00
C VAL A 160 8.83 16.30 -3.14
N LEU A 161 10.03 16.78 -2.80
CA LEU A 161 11.04 17.17 -3.79
C LEU A 161 11.48 15.98 -4.65
N PHE A 162 11.70 14.81 -4.03
CA PHE A 162 12.06 13.58 -4.73
C PHE A 162 10.97 13.17 -5.74
N ILE A 163 9.72 13.09 -5.31
CA ILE A 163 8.60 12.70 -6.19
C ILE A 163 8.46 13.70 -7.34
N TRP A 164 8.54 15.00 -7.04
CA TRP A 164 8.44 16.03 -8.05
C TRP A 164 9.58 15.96 -9.08
N ALA A 165 10.82 15.76 -8.60
CA ALA A 165 11.99 15.64 -9.49
C ALA A 165 11.94 14.37 -10.34
N TYR A 166 11.47 13.25 -9.76
CA TYR A 166 11.41 11.96 -10.44
C TYR A 166 10.35 11.93 -11.54
N PHE A 167 9.12 12.32 -11.22
CA PHE A 167 8.02 12.26 -12.20
C PHE A 167 7.96 13.49 -13.09
N ARG A 168 8.42 14.62 -12.63
CA ARG A 168 8.27 15.93 -13.28
C ARG A 168 6.82 16.31 -13.60
N GLU A 169 5.89 15.74 -12.85
CA GLU A 169 4.44 15.90 -13.00
C GLU A 169 3.81 16.15 -11.64
N TRP A 170 3.33 17.36 -11.41
CA TRP A 170 2.77 17.77 -10.13
C TRP A 170 1.54 16.94 -9.70
N LYS A 171 0.74 16.42 -10.66
CA LYS A 171 -0.44 15.60 -10.36
C LYS A 171 -0.08 14.23 -9.79
N MET A 172 0.99 13.62 -10.27
CA MET A 172 1.54 12.40 -9.69
C MET A 172 2.04 12.67 -8.27
N SER A 173 2.74 13.80 -8.06
CA SER A 173 3.21 14.19 -6.74
C SER A 173 2.07 14.40 -5.76
N VAL A 174 1.01 15.11 -6.15
CA VAL A 174 -0.18 15.32 -5.31
C VAL A 174 -0.87 14.00 -4.99
N ALA A 175 -1.06 13.12 -5.97
CA ALA A 175 -1.70 11.83 -5.73
C ALA A 175 -0.89 10.94 -4.76
N ALA A 176 0.43 10.92 -4.88
CA ALA A 176 1.31 10.21 -3.95
C ALA A 176 1.28 10.82 -2.54
N LEU A 177 1.29 12.15 -2.41
CA LEU A 177 1.21 12.83 -1.11
C LEU A 177 -0.12 12.55 -0.39
N VAL A 178 -1.23 12.52 -1.12
CA VAL A 178 -2.53 12.19 -0.54
C VAL A 178 -2.55 10.74 -0.05
N ALA A 179 -1.95 9.80 -0.81
CA ALA A 179 -1.80 8.42 -0.37
C ALA A 179 -0.92 8.30 0.88
N LEU A 180 0.22 9.00 0.95
CA LEU A 180 1.08 9.04 2.13
C LEU A 180 0.36 9.63 3.36
N ALA A 181 -0.37 10.74 3.17
CA ALA A 181 -1.16 11.34 4.25
C ALA A 181 -2.23 10.39 4.78
N HIS A 182 -2.89 9.65 3.88
CA HIS A 182 -3.85 8.60 4.25
C HIS A 182 -3.18 7.51 5.10
N ASP A 183 -1.99 7.03 4.73
CA ASP A 183 -1.28 5.97 5.45
C ASP A 183 -0.87 6.41 6.86
N VAL A 184 -0.39 7.66 6.99
CA VAL A 184 -0.08 8.26 8.29
C VAL A 184 -1.33 8.38 9.14
N LEU A 185 -2.44 8.89 8.58
CA LEU A 185 -3.70 9.05 9.31
C LEU A 185 -4.24 7.72 9.82
N ILE A 186 -4.17 6.65 9.02
CA ILE A 186 -4.58 5.31 9.47
C ILE A 186 -3.66 4.83 10.59
N THR A 187 -2.34 4.97 10.42
CA THR A 187 -1.36 4.51 11.42
C THR A 187 -1.58 5.22 12.75
N VAL A 188 -1.66 6.55 12.73
CA VAL A 188 -1.90 7.36 13.93
C VAL A 188 -3.28 7.07 14.53
N GLY A 189 -4.30 6.84 13.69
CA GLY A 189 -5.63 6.46 14.15
C GLY A 189 -5.67 5.10 14.86
N VAL A 190 -4.89 4.13 14.39
CA VAL A 190 -4.75 2.83 15.07
C VAL A 190 -4.11 3.00 16.45
N TYR A 191 -3.10 3.87 16.57
CA TYR A 191 -2.50 4.20 17.88
C TYR A 191 -3.54 4.82 18.82
N ALA A 192 -4.32 5.79 18.33
CA ALA A 192 -5.37 6.40 19.13
C ALA A 192 -6.43 5.39 19.60
N LEU A 193 -6.88 4.50 18.69
CA LEU A 193 -7.94 3.52 19.00
C LEU A 193 -7.44 2.36 19.87
N SER A 194 -6.17 1.97 19.73
CA SER A 194 -5.60 0.85 20.50
C SER A 194 -5.03 1.27 21.86
N GLY A 195 -4.84 2.58 22.10
CA GLY A 195 -4.21 3.08 23.31
C GLY A 195 -2.70 2.81 23.40
N PHE A 196 -2.08 2.30 22.31
CA PHE A 196 -0.63 2.10 22.28
C PHE A 196 0.12 3.42 22.41
N GLU A 197 1.25 3.34 23.10
CA GLU A 197 2.09 4.49 23.38
C GLU A 197 2.80 5.00 22.13
N VAL A 198 2.80 6.31 21.94
CA VAL A 198 3.55 6.97 20.89
C VAL A 198 4.92 7.36 21.44
N SER A 199 5.94 6.63 21.04
CA SER A 199 7.34 6.78 21.43
C SER A 199 8.20 7.30 20.27
N PRO A 200 9.46 7.67 20.47
CA PRO A 200 10.41 7.96 19.38
C PRO A 200 10.59 6.81 18.42
N ALA A 201 10.41 5.56 18.90
CA ALA A 201 10.39 4.37 18.06
C ALA A 201 9.19 4.38 17.09
N THR A 202 8.01 4.81 17.56
CA THR A 202 6.83 5.00 16.71
C THR A 202 7.10 6.00 15.58
N VAL A 203 7.71 7.15 15.89
CA VAL A 203 8.06 8.17 14.87
C VAL A 203 9.04 7.59 13.85
N THR A 204 10.04 6.85 14.30
CA THR A 204 11.00 6.14 13.42
C THR A 204 10.26 5.14 12.52
N GLY A 205 9.29 4.41 13.08
CA GLY A 205 8.41 3.52 12.32
C GLY A 205 7.64 4.27 11.24
N ILE A 206 6.99 5.40 11.60
CA ILE A 206 6.25 6.23 10.64
C ILE A 206 7.16 6.74 9.52
N LEU A 207 8.34 7.23 9.81
CA LEU A 207 9.31 7.64 8.78
C LEU A 207 9.68 6.50 7.84
N THR A 208 9.86 5.31 8.39
CA THR A 208 10.23 4.12 7.62
C THR A 208 9.09 3.67 6.69
N ILE A 209 7.84 3.65 7.18
CA ILE A 209 6.68 3.26 6.37
C ILE A 209 6.38 4.26 5.26
N LEU A 210 6.63 5.54 5.48
CA LEU A 210 6.48 6.54 4.42
C LEU A 210 7.42 6.24 3.24
N GLY A 211 8.65 5.81 3.52
CA GLY A 211 9.59 5.35 2.49
C GLY A 211 9.10 4.09 1.77
N PHE A 212 8.59 3.12 2.51
CA PHE A 212 8.07 1.86 1.95
C PHE A 212 6.82 2.10 1.08
N SER A 213 5.85 2.87 1.57
CA SER A 213 4.62 3.22 0.84
C SER A 213 4.93 4.02 -0.43
N LEU A 214 5.89 4.95 -0.33
CA LEU A 214 6.34 5.71 -1.48
C LEU A 214 6.95 4.82 -2.56
N TYR A 215 7.78 3.84 -2.16
CA TYR A 215 8.39 2.90 -3.12
C TYR A 215 7.32 2.16 -3.93
N ASP A 216 6.29 1.63 -3.29
CA ASP A 216 5.22 0.91 -3.98
C ASP A 216 4.40 1.85 -4.90
N THR A 217 4.06 3.04 -4.42
CA THR A 217 3.37 4.07 -5.22
C THR A 217 4.19 4.48 -6.46
N VAL A 218 5.50 4.66 -6.32
CA VAL A 218 6.41 4.99 -7.44
C VAL A 218 6.43 3.88 -8.49
N VAL A 219 6.48 2.62 -8.07
CA VAL A 219 6.46 1.47 -8.98
C VAL A 219 5.16 1.41 -9.80
N VAL A 220 4.01 1.62 -9.13
CA VAL A 220 2.71 1.67 -9.82
C VAL A 220 2.64 2.86 -10.79
N PHE A 221 3.07 4.04 -10.37
CA PHE A 221 3.04 5.24 -11.21
C PHE A 221 4.00 5.18 -12.39
N ASP A 222 5.17 4.55 -12.23
CA ASP A 222 6.09 4.32 -13.35
C ASP A 222 5.45 3.40 -14.41
N LYS A 223 4.73 2.37 -13.97
CA LYS A 223 3.96 1.50 -14.87
C LYS A 223 2.78 2.23 -15.53
N VAL A 224 2.08 3.11 -14.80
CA VAL A 224 1.07 3.99 -15.38
C VAL A 224 1.69 4.88 -16.46
N ARG A 225 2.84 5.48 -16.17
CA ARG A 225 3.57 6.33 -17.13
C ARG A 225 4.01 5.55 -18.36
N GLU A 226 4.50 4.32 -18.20
CA GLU A 226 4.88 3.43 -19.30
C GLU A 226 3.68 3.13 -20.21
N ASN A 227 2.56 2.69 -19.63
CA ASN A 227 1.36 2.33 -20.38
C ASN A 227 0.71 3.53 -21.07
N THR A 228 0.84 4.72 -20.49
CA THR A 228 0.22 5.94 -21.04
C THR A 228 1.07 6.64 -22.10
N LYS A 229 2.33 6.28 -22.30
CA LYS A 229 3.19 6.83 -23.37
C LYS A 229 2.65 6.54 -24.76
N ASN A 230 2.03 5.38 -24.97
CA ASN A 230 1.64 4.88 -26.28
C ASN A 230 0.12 4.85 -26.51
N LEU A 231 -0.67 5.69 -25.80
CA LEU A 231 -2.14 5.71 -25.91
C LEU A 231 -2.65 5.91 -27.34
N ARG A 232 -1.90 6.66 -28.19
CA ARG A 232 -2.29 6.87 -29.60
C ARG A 232 -2.27 5.60 -30.41
N SER A 233 -1.36 4.68 -30.14
CA SER A 233 -1.21 3.41 -30.87
C SER A 233 -2.05 2.28 -30.30
N THR A 234 -2.30 2.27 -29.00
CA THR A 234 -3.06 1.23 -28.32
C THR A 234 -4.57 1.45 -28.36
N HIS A 235 -5.01 2.65 -28.73
CA HIS A 235 -6.42 3.04 -28.75
C HIS A 235 -7.16 2.82 -27.40
N MET A 236 -6.41 2.89 -26.29
CA MET A 236 -6.93 2.82 -24.93
C MET A 236 -7.18 4.22 -24.39
N THR A 237 -8.15 4.35 -23.50
CA THR A 237 -8.33 5.57 -22.70
C THR A 237 -7.24 5.64 -21.62
N TYR A 238 -7.01 6.84 -21.09
CA TYR A 238 -6.06 7.02 -19.98
C TYR A 238 -6.46 6.17 -18.75
N ALA A 239 -7.75 6.10 -18.47
CA ALA A 239 -8.29 5.30 -17.36
C ALA A 239 -8.04 3.79 -17.55
N GLU A 240 -8.26 3.27 -18.75
CA GLU A 240 -8.00 1.86 -19.09
C GLU A 240 -6.51 1.52 -18.98
N ALA A 241 -5.63 2.37 -19.51
CA ALA A 241 -4.18 2.17 -19.43
C ALA A 241 -3.65 2.24 -17.99
N ALA A 242 -4.18 3.14 -17.16
CA ALA A 242 -3.86 3.22 -15.75
C ALA A 242 -4.38 2.00 -14.96
N ASN A 243 -5.60 1.55 -15.25
CA ASN A 243 -6.16 0.34 -14.64
C ASN A 243 -5.35 -0.91 -15.01
N LEU A 244 -4.92 -1.01 -16.26
CA LEU A 244 -4.03 -2.09 -16.71
C LEU A 244 -2.70 -2.05 -15.96
N ALA A 245 -2.11 -0.87 -15.74
CA ALA A 245 -0.87 -0.72 -14.99
C ALA A 245 -0.99 -1.24 -13.54
N VAL A 246 -2.09 -0.91 -12.85
CA VAL A 246 -2.37 -1.45 -11.51
C VAL A 246 -2.47 -2.98 -11.53
N ASN A 247 -3.21 -3.54 -12.49
CA ASN A 247 -3.33 -5.01 -12.63
C ASN A 247 -1.97 -5.67 -12.90
N GLN A 248 -1.10 -5.05 -13.69
CA GLN A 248 0.23 -5.55 -14.01
C GLN A 248 1.18 -5.52 -12.82
N THR A 249 1.03 -4.56 -11.92
CA THR A 249 1.87 -4.41 -10.72
C THR A 249 1.32 -5.10 -9.49
N LEU A 250 0.03 -5.47 -9.49
CA LEU A 250 -0.72 -5.98 -8.33
C LEU A 250 -0.02 -7.15 -7.63
N VAL A 251 0.34 -8.19 -8.39
CA VAL A 251 0.97 -9.39 -7.81
C VAL A 251 2.33 -9.07 -7.20
N ARG A 252 3.09 -8.15 -7.82
CA ARG A 252 4.37 -7.69 -7.29
C ARG A 252 4.16 -6.94 -5.97
N SER A 253 3.24 -5.97 -5.93
CA SER A 253 2.95 -5.18 -4.72
C SER A 253 2.48 -6.08 -3.58
N ILE A 254 1.57 -7.01 -3.83
CA ILE A 254 1.09 -7.96 -2.81
C ILE A 254 2.24 -8.85 -2.30
N ASN A 255 3.04 -9.43 -3.19
CA ASN A 255 4.14 -10.30 -2.77
C ASN A 255 5.19 -9.55 -1.96
N THR A 256 5.57 -8.33 -2.40
CA THR A 256 6.52 -7.48 -1.68
C THR A 256 6.01 -7.15 -0.28
N SER A 257 4.73 -6.81 -0.17
CA SER A 257 4.09 -6.47 1.11
C SER A 257 4.01 -7.68 2.05
N ILE A 258 3.62 -8.85 1.55
CA ILE A 258 3.59 -10.08 2.37
C ILE A 258 4.99 -10.40 2.90
N VAL A 259 6.02 -10.36 2.04
CA VAL A 259 7.40 -10.65 2.46
C VAL A 259 7.90 -9.62 3.49
N ALA A 260 7.51 -8.35 3.38
CA ALA A 260 7.86 -7.32 4.34
C ALA A 260 7.07 -7.43 5.65
N LEU A 261 5.78 -7.76 5.59
CA LEU A 261 4.90 -7.88 6.76
C LEU A 261 5.22 -9.10 7.63
N LEU A 262 5.69 -10.20 7.06
CA LEU A 262 5.98 -11.43 7.81
C LEU A 262 7.01 -11.22 8.94
N PRO A 263 8.22 -10.68 8.71
CA PRO A 263 9.17 -10.46 9.81
C PRO A 263 8.69 -9.41 10.79
N VAL A 264 8.01 -8.36 10.34
CA VAL A 264 7.48 -7.31 11.21
C VAL A 264 6.33 -7.84 12.06
N GLY A 265 5.45 -8.68 11.50
CA GLY A 265 4.40 -9.38 12.25
C GLY A 265 4.98 -10.32 13.31
N ALA A 266 6.08 -11.02 13.00
CA ALA A 266 6.77 -11.85 13.98
C ALA A 266 7.37 -11.02 15.14
N ILE A 267 8.00 -9.86 14.82
CA ILE A 267 8.52 -8.93 15.83
C ILE A 267 7.38 -8.35 16.67
N LEU A 268 6.26 -7.97 16.03
CA LEU A 268 5.08 -7.46 16.73
C LEU A 268 4.53 -8.51 17.71
N TYR A 269 4.40 -9.76 17.28
CA TYR A 269 3.93 -10.84 18.12
C TYR A 269 4.87 -11.08 19.33
N VAL A 270 6.18 -11.19 19.07
CA VAL A 270 7.16 -11.38 20.15
C VAL A 270 7.20 -10.16 21.08
N GLY A 271 7.19 -8.95 20.53
CA GLY A 271 7.22 -7.72 21.32
C GLY A 271 5.96 -7.50 22.15
N ALA A 272 4.79 -7.79 21.60
CA ALA A 272 3.52 -7.58 22.27
C ALA A 272 3.19 -8.67 23.29
N VAL A 273 3.46 -9.95 22.95
CA VAL A 273 3.02 -11.10 23.74
C VAL A 273 4.11 -11.62 24.67
N GLN A 274 5.35 -11.76 24.19
CA GLN A 274 6.40 -12.42 24.97
C GLN A 274 7.26 -11.47 25.79
N LEU A 275 7.70 -10.35 25.20
CA LEU A 275 8.66 -9.46 25.86
C LEU A 275 7.98 -8.33 26.64
N GLY A 276 6.75 -7.94 26.25
CA GLY A 276 6.08 -6.78 26.83
C GLY A 276 6.89 -5.47 26.72
N ASN A 277 7.92 -5.43 25.86
CA ASN A 277 8.84 -4.31 25.74
C ASN A 277 8.22 -3.22 24.86
N GLY A 278 7.99 -2.03 25.44
CA GLY A 278 7.30 -0.92 24.81
C GLY A 278 7.87 -0.53 23.43
N SER A 279 9.13 -0.11 23.38
CA SER A 279 9.73 0.47 22.16
C SER A 279 9.75 -0.47 20.96
N LEU A 280 10.00 -1.78 21.18
CA LEU A 280 10.01 -2.75 20.08
C LEU A 280 8.61 -3.04 19.57
N LYS A 281 7.64 -3.17 20.48
CA LYS A 281 6.22 -3.34 20.18
C LYS A 281 5.69 -2.14 19.38
N ASP A 282 5.97 -0.92 19.86
CA ASP A 282 5.50 0.33 19.25
C ASP A 282 6.07 0.49 17.83
N LEU A 283 7.37 0.29 17.67
CA LEU A 283 7.99 0.30 16.34
C LEU A 283 7.33 -0.72 15.39
N ALA A 284 7.18 -1.96 15.88
CA ALA A 284 6.63 -3.04 15.05
C ALA A 284 5.16 -2.81 14.69
N LEU A 285 4.36 -2.24 15.60
CA LEU A 285 2.98 -1.88 15.31
C LEU A 285 2.90 -0.79 14.24
N ALA A 286 3.68 0.29 14.38
CA ALA A 286 3.75 1.34 13.38
C ALA A 286 4.09 0.76 12.00
N LEU A 287 5.16 -0.04 11.93
CA LEU A 287 5.59 -0.66 10.68
C LEU A 287 4.52 -1.59 10.10
N PHE A 288 3.91 -2.44 10.91
CA PHE A 288 2.91 -3.42 10.45
C PHE A 288 1.67 -2.73 9.87
N VAL A 289 1.07 -1.83 10.64
CA VAL A 289 -0.12 -1.08 10.23
C VAL A 289 0.17 -0.18 9.04
N GLY A 290 1.28 0.55 9.10
CA GLY A 290 1.63 1.50 8.04
C GLY A 290 1.99 0.82 6.72
N MET A 291 2.69 -0.33 6.74
CA MET A 291 2.96 -1.10 5.51
C MET A 291 1.67 -1.70 4.92
N ALA A 292 0.75 -2.18 5.76
CA ALA A 292 -0.54 -2.67 5.29
C ALA A 292 -1.37 -1.53 4.66
N ALA A 293 -1.43 -0.36 5.32
CA ALA A 293 -2.09 0.83 4.81
C ALA A 293 -1.45 1.31 3.49
N GLY A 294 -0.11 1.36 3.40
CA GLY A 294 0.63 1.77 2.21
C GLY A 294 0.40 0.85 1.00
N THR A 295 0.34 -0.46 1.24
CA THR A 295 -0.01 -1.43 0.20
C THR A 295 -1.42 -1.20 -0.33
N TYR A 296 -2.36 -0.93 0.56
CA TYR A 296 -3.72 -0.61 0.18
C TYR A 296 -3.79 0.71 -0.59
N SER A 297 -3.19 1.78 -0.08
CA SER A 297 -3.31 3.12 -0.66
C SER A 297 -2.65 3.24 -2.02
N SER A 298 -1.51 2.59 -2.26
CA SER A 298 -0.80 2.61 -3.55
C SER A 298 -1.66 2.05 -4.69
N ILE A 299 -2.44 1.01 -4.42
CA ILE A 299 -3.30 0.31 -5.39
C ILE A 299 -4.67 1.00 -5.52
N PHE A 300 -5.35 1.21 -4.38
CA PHE A 300 -6.77 1.57 -4.35
C PHE A 300 -7.04 3.07 -4.29
N ILE A 301 -6.06 3.89 -3.92
CA ILE A 301 -6.22 5.34 -3.74
C ILE A 301 -5.34 6.12 -4.71
N ALA A 302 -4.03 5.89 -4.73
CA ALA A 302 -3.09 6.73 -5.47
C ALA A 302 -3.41 6.75 -6.97
N THR A 303 -3.60 5.58 -7.60
CA THR A 303 -3.86 5.51 -9.05
C THR A 303 -5.25 6.01 -9.45
N PRO A 304 -6.37 5.64 -8.80
CA PRO A 304 -7.67 6.25 -9.11
C PRO A 304 -7.71 7.76 -8.88
N LEU A 305 -6.98 8.26 -7.88
CA LEU A 305 -6.85 9.69 -7.62
C LEU A 305 -6.09 10.39 -8.76
N LEU A 306 -4.95 9.83 -9.18
CA LEU A 306 -4.18 10.35 -10.32
C LEU A 306 -5.04 10.44 -11.57
N VAL A 307 -5.81 9.38 -11.90
CA VAL A 307 -6.73 9.38 -13.05
C VAL A 307 -7.79 10.47 -12.91
N SER A 308 -8.33 10.66 -11.69
CA SER A 308 -9.32 11.70 -11.41
C SER A 308 -8.76 13.12 -11.62
N LEU A 309 -7.50 13.36 -11.20
CA LEU A 309 -6.80 14.64 -11.39
C LEU A 309 -6.46 14.90 -12.87
N ARG A 310 -6.18 13.85 -13.64
CA ARG A 310 -5.85 13.97 -15.06
C ARG A 310 -7.05 14.02 -16.00
N ARG A 311 -8.22 13.59 -15.57
CA ARG A 311 -9.43 13.54 -16.38
C ARG A 311 -9.81 14.87 -17.04
N ARG A 312 -9.39 16.00 -16.47
CA ARG A 312 -9.66 17.36 -16.98
C ARG A 312 -8.57 17.88 -17.90
N ASP A 313 -7.49 17.16 -18.15
CA ASP A 313 -6.41 17.59 -19.02
C ASP A 313 -6.85 17.54 -20.48
N ALA A 314 -6.68 18.64 -21.22
CA ALA A 314 -7.09 18.75 -22.61
C ALA A 314 -6.47 17.63 -23.48
N SER A 315 -5.20 17.28 -23.23
CA SER A 315 -4.50 16.19 -23.92
C SER A 315 -5.12 14.81 -23.65
N VAL A 316 -5.54 14.55 -22.40
CA VAL A 316 -6.19 13.28 -22.02
C VAL A 316 -7.59 13.23 -22.62
N VAL A 317 -8.37 14.30 -22.51
CA VAL A 317 -9.73 14.38 -23.08
C VAL A 317 -9.74 14.12 -24.58
N GLU A 318 -8.76 14.70 -25.30
CA GLU A 318 -8.65 14.48 -26.76
C GLU A 318 -8.31 13.03 -27.10
N LEU A 319 -7.36 12.41 -26.36
CA LEU A 319 -6.96 11.01 -26.53
C LEU A 319 -8.12 10.07 -26.22
N ASP A 320 -8.83 10.29 -25.11
CA ASP A 320 -9.97 9.49 -24.70
C ASP A 320 -11.12 9.57 -25.72
N LYS A 321 -11.39 10.74 -26.28
CA LYS A 321 -12.38 10.88 -27.38
C LYS A 321 -11.97 10.08 -28.63
N LYS A 322 -10.69 10.08 -29.00
CA LYS A 322 -10.18 9.28 -30.14
C LYS A 322 -10.28 7.79 -29.87
N ALA A 323 -9.89 7.36 -28.66
CA ALA A 323 -10.01 5.97 -28.23
C ALA A 323 -11.47 5.48 -28.25
N ALA A 324 -12.39 6.25 -27.69
CA ALA A 324 -13.81 5.92 -27.67
C ALA A 324 -14.40 5.81 -29.09
N ARG A 325 -14.03 6.69 -30.00
CA ARG A 325 -14.46 6.61 -31.42
C ARG A 325 -13.95 5.35 -32.10
N HIS A 326 -12.68 4.99 -31.86
CA HIS A 326 -12.08 3.77 -32.43
C HIS A 326 -12.76 2.51 -31.87
N GLN A 327 -12.99 2.44 -30.56
CA GLN A 327 -13.68 1.33 -29.91
C GLN A 327 -15.12 1.18 -30.41
N ALA A 328 -15.86 2.30 -30.55
CA ALA A 328 -17.22 2.30 -31.07
C ALA A 328 -17.28 1.80 -32.53
N ARG A 329 -16.28 2.18 -33.37
CA ARG A 329 -16.18 1.68 -34.74
C ARG A 329 -15.90 0.18 -34.77
N LYS A 330 -14.91 -0.27 -34.00
CA LYS A 330 -14.59 -1.71 -33.88
C LYS A 330 -15.79 -2.55 -33.41
N ALA A 331 -16.53 -2.04 -32.41
CA ALA A 331 -17.74 -2.72 -31.93
C ALA A 331 -18.83 -2.85 -33.03
N LYS A 332 -19.02 -1.78 -33.83
CA LYS A 332 -19.93 -1.81 -34.98
C LYS A 332 -19.48 -2.81 -36.05
N ASP A 333 -18.18 -2.85 -36.36
CA ASP A 333 -17.60 -3.75 -37.36
C ASP A 333 -17.76 -5.24 -36.90
N VAL A 334 -17.56 -5.52 -35.60
CA VAL A 334 -17.77 -6.86 -35.03
C VAL A 334 -19.25 -7.25 -35.07
N ALA A 335 -20.16 -6.36 -34.65
CA ALA A 335 -21.59 -6.62 -34.67
C ALA A 335 -22.11 -6.84 -36.11
N ALA A 336 -21.60 -6.08 -37.09
CA ALA A 336 -21.92 -6.26 -38.50
C ALA A 336 -21.41 -7.62 -39.04
N ALA A 337 -20.20 -8.05 -38.62
CA ALA A 337 -19.63 -9.35 -39.00
C ALA A 337 -20.41 -10.52 -38.38
N GLU A 338 -20.86 -10.38 -37.12
CA GLU A 338 -21.72 -11.37 -36.47
C GLU A 338 -23.11 -11.45 -37.11
N ALA A 339 -23.74 -10.32 -37.43
CA ALA A 339 -25.00 -10.28 -38.14
C ALA A 339 -24.89 -10.90 -39.57
N ALA A 340 -23.78 -10.66 -40.27
CA ALA A 340 -23.54 -11.27 -41.57
C ALA A 340 -23.37 -12.80 -41.51
N LYS A 341 -22.74 -13.30 -40.43
CA LYS A 341 -22.62 -14.75 -40.16
C LYS A 341 -23.99 -15.36 -39.85
N ALA A 342 -24.78 -14.73 -39.00
CA ALA A 342 -26.13 -15.20 -38.63
C ALA A 342 -27.08 -15.23 -39.85
N THR A 343 -26.98 -14.25 -40.79
CA THR A 343 -27.77 -14.23 -42.01
C THR A 343 -27.23 -15.24 -43.05
N GLY A 344 -25.94 -15.52 -43.08
CA GLY A 344 -25.32 -16.53 -43.96
C GLY A 344 -25.68 -17.98 -43.57
N GLU A 345 -25.92 -18.27 -42.30
CA GLU A 345 -26.39 -19.58 -41.82
C GLU A 345 -27.88 -19.79 -42.10
N LEU A 346 -28.67 -18.74 -42.32
CA LEU A 346 -30.08 -18.83 -42.69
C LEU A 346 -30.28 -18.96 -44.22
N SER A 347 -29.23 -18.71 -45.03
CA SER A 347 -29.28 -18.82 -46.51
C SER A 347 -28.66 -20.11 -47.03
N GLY A 348 -28.74 -21.17 -46.27
CA GLY A 348 -28.33 -22.51 -46.67
C GLY A 348 -29.35 -23.19 -47.60
N GLU A 349 -29.64 -22.59 -48.77
CA GLU A 349 -30.27 -23.32 -49.87
C GLU A 349 -29.21 -24.16 -50.59
N PRO A 350 -29.45 -25.46 -50.85
CA PRO A 350 -28.54 -26.30 -51.60
C PRO A 350 -28.55 -25.90 -53.07
N VAL A 351 -27.40 -25.48 -53.59
CA VAL A 351 -27.21 -25.28 -55.02
C VAL A 351 -27.33 -26.64 -55.74
N PRO A 352 -28.24 -26.83 -56.73
CA PRO A 352 -28.37 -28.07 -57.45
C PRO A 352 -27.13 -28.31 -58.32
N VAL A 353 -26.52 -29.48 -58.11
CA VAL A 353 -25.44 -29.98 -58.94
C VAL A 353 -26.00 -30.35 -60.33
N GLY A 354 -25.80 -29.46 -61.31
CA GLY A 354 -26.07 -29.72 -62.68
C GLY A 354 -24.96 -30.57 -63.29
N SER A 355 -25.34 -31.74 -63.77
CA SER A 355 -24.53 -32.67 -64.53
C SER A 355 -24.14 -32.11 -65.91
N GLY A 356 -22.87 -32.12 -66.28
CA GLY A 356 -22.37 -31.70 -67.60
C GLY A 356 -20.91 -32.11 -67.85
N ALA A 357 -20.71 -33.01 -68.70
CA ALA A 357 -19.57 -33.77 -69.15
C ALA A 357 -18.21 -33.11 -69.41
N PRO A 358 -17.15 -33.86 -69.65
CA PRO A 358 -15.74 -33.47 -69.49
C PRO A 358 -15.15 -32.90 -70.82
N VAL A 359 -14.32 -31.90 -70.69
CA VAL A 359 -13.35 -31.52 -71.70
C VAL A 359 -11.98 -31.30 -71.07
N ALA A 360 -11.04 -32.10 -71.52
CA ALA A 360 -9.62 -31.98 -71.20
C ALA A 360 -9.03 -30.77 -71.91
N ALA A 361 -8.21 -30.03 -71.20
CA ALA A 361 -7.11 -29.25 -71.78
C ALA A 361 -6.13 -28.85 -70.69
N GLU A 362 -4.89 -29.18 -70.90
CA GLU A 362 -3.68 -28.74 -70.24
C GLU A 362 -3.57 -27.22 -70.17
N GLY A 363 -3.04 -26.69 -69.08
CA GLY A 363 -2.66 -25.27 -69.03
C GLY A 363 -2.48 -24.76 -67.61
N GLU A 364 -1.26 -24.44 -67.32
CA GLU A 364 -0.72 -23.82 -66.10
C GLU A 364 -1.57 -22.69 -65.53
N GLY A 365 -1.61 -22.58 -64.19
CA GLY A 365 -1.86 -21.32 -63.49
C GLY A 365 -3.28 -21.11 -62.99
N ALA A 366 -3.66 -21.78 -61.91
CA ALA A 366 -4.87 -21.42 -61.15
C ALA A 366 -4.67 -20.12 -60.36
N THR A 367 -5.10 -18.99 -60.96
CA THR A 367 -5.31 -17.73 -60.24
C THR A 367 -6.63 -17.78 -59.49
N LEU A 368 -6.56 -17.79 -58.20
CA LEU A 368 -7.71 -17.55 -57.29
C LEU A 368 -8.16 -16.08 -57.47
N THR A 369 -9.19 -15.90 -58.28
CA THR A 369 -9.90 -14.62 -58.40
C THR A 369 -10.76 -14.40 -57.13
N GLY A 370 -10.47 -13.37 -56.36
CA GLY A 370 -11.43 -12.89 -55.38
C GLY A 370 -10.95 -12.17 -54.13
N ARG A 371 -9.67 -11.77 -54.09
CA ARG A 371 -9.27 -10.84 -53.01
C ARG A 371 -8.07 -10.00 -53.46
N ALA A 372 -8.26 -8.69 -53.62
CA ALA A 372 -7.15 -7.79 -53.84
C ALA A 372 -6.16 -7.88 -52.67
N VAL A 373 -5.03 -8.54 -52.88
CA VAL A 373 -3.93 -8.57 -51.92
C VAL A 373 -3.23 -7.23 -51.98
N HIS A 374 -3.18 -6.54 -50.89
CA HIS A 374 -2.51 -5.25 -50.76
C HIS A 374 -1.03 -5.39 -51.18
N LYS A 375 -0.52 -4.44 -51.95
CA LYS A 375 0.80 -4.40 -52.63
C LYS A 375 2.01 -4.63 -51.68
N TYR A 376 1.79 -4.66 -50.37
CA TYR A 376 2.81 -4.88 -49.35
C TYR A 376 2.75 -6.24 -48.65
N ALA A 377 1.91 -7.17 -49.09
CA ALA A 377 1.78 -8.53 -48.53
C ALA A 377 2.46 -9.59 -49.40
N GLN A 378 3.63 -9.28 -50.01
CA GLN A 378 4.46 -10.33 -50.59
C GLN A 378 5.29 -10.98 -49.49
N PRO A 379 5.29 -12.30 -49.31
CA PRO A 379 6.21 -13.01 -48.43
C PRO A 379 7.62 -12.80 -48.99
N THR A 380 8.46 -12.07 -48.29
CA THR A 380 9.88 -12.05 -48.57
C THR A 380 10.42 -13.46 -48.32
N GLN A 381 10.86 -14.13 -49.38
CA GLN A 381 11.67 -15.32 -49.30
C GLN A 381 12.90 -15.02 -48.42
N SER A 382 12.95 -15.61 -47.24
CA SER A 382 14.10 -15.54 -46.34
C SER A 382 15.22 -16.39 -46.95
N GLY A 383 16.11 -15.74 -47.71
CA GLY A 383 17.40 -16.32 -48.02
C GLY A 383 18.24 -16.45 -46.74
N PRO A 384 19.25 -17.33 -46.72
CA PRO A 384 20.03 -17.58 -45.49
C PRO A 384 20.72 -16.30 -45.06
N ARG A 385 20.46 -15.87 -43.82
CA ARG A 385 21.09 -14.72 -43.19
C ARG A 385 22.58 -14.97 -43.01
N ASN A 386 23.43 -14.33 -43.82
CA ASN A 386 24.86 -14.24 -43.57
C ASN A 386 25.10 -13.38 -42.33
N GLN A 387 25.22 -14.03 -41.17
CA GLN A 387 25.76 -13.38 -39.98
C GLN A 387 27.29 -13.32 -40.11
N PRO A 388 27.94 -12.13 -39.94
CA PRO A 388 29.38 -12.07 -39.88
C PRO A 388 29.88 -12.84 -38.64
N ARG A 389 30.73 -13.86 -38.88
CA ARG A 389 31.44 -14.62 -37.83
C ARG A 389 32.36 -13.66 -37.11
N ARG A 390 32.13 -13.40 -35.83
CA ARG A 390 33.12 -12.77 -34.95
C ARG A 390 34.31 -13.68 -34.81
N THR A 391 35.43 -13.26 -35.31
CA THR A 391 36.76 -13.89 -35.05
C THR A 391 37.12 -13.75 -33.57
N PRO A 392 37.59 -14.80 -32.89
CA PRO A 392 38.03 -14.71 -31.51
C PRO A 392 39.32 -13.91 -31.42
N LYS A 393 39.37 -12.94 -30.51
CA LYS A 393 40.63 -12.27 -30.11
C LYS A 393 41.42 -13.26 -29.28
N SER A 394 42.36 -13.94 -29.92
CA SER A 394 43.49 -14.55 -29.24
C SER A 394 44.78 -13.99 -29.85
N LYS A 395 45.68 -13.58 -28.93
CA LYS A 395 47.08 -13.18 -29.12
C LYS A 395 47.29 -11.70 -29.52
N ARG A 396 47.43 -10.89 -28.48
CA ARG A 396 48.63 -10.09 -28.24
C ARG A 396 48.83 -9.91 -26.73
#